data_4d622a643f6418eb4a234a0e05f69a64
#
_entry.id   4d622a643f6418eb4a234a0e05f69a64
#
_cell.length_a   1.000
_cell.length_b   1.000
_cell.length_c   1.000
_cell.angle_alpha   90.00
_cell.angle_beta   90.00
_cell.angle_gamma   90.00
#
_symmetry.space_group_name_H-M   'P 1'
#
loop_
_entity.id
_entity.type
_entity.pdbx_description
1 polymer ?
#
loop_
_entity_poly.entity_id
_entity_poly.type
_entity_poly.pdbx_seq_one_letter_code
_entity_poly.pdbx_strand_id
1 'polypeptide(L)'
;MDALYDSLMLPDGMAERVCHHVCLLSAVVDCDDLAQLNPVFCDQIIAGDPDNPYTGPIIDIWNTIEKNAPSEAVYQRLRERWQEWFGFLEIEKKARKKPESLDVETCIQMHVVSAGIRPYPVAIEYVMDIDVGDVVLDPDIERAKEVAVTHGALVNDLYSYRKECFHGDGLNPVHALRRDNYSLQGAIDFIYRRLEALDAEMSELVGTLHGRYARHPLGERLHQYIDNYHLLIAGNAQWHLETPRYYGKGHLWDGRLARHITVQTRQLPIDPL
;
A
#
# COMPACT_ATOMS: atom_id res chain seq x y z
N MET A 1 -2.61 -8.82 -12.01
CA MET A 1 -1.80 -8.68 -10.78
C MET A 1 -2.53 -7.84 -9.75
N ASP A 2 -3.07 -6.73 -10.15
CA ASP A 2 -3.77 -5.76 -9.29
C ASP A 2 -5.09 -6.30 -8.73
N ALA A 3 -5.84 -7.08 -9.53
CA ALA A 3 -7.06 -7.75 -9.06
C ALA A 3 -6.80 -8.74 -7.90
N LEU A 4 -5.69 -9.46 -7.93
CA LEU A 4 -5.30 -10.34 -6.82
C LEU A 4 -4.95 -9.52 -5.57
N TYR A 5 -4.23 -8.40 -5.76
CA TYR A 5 -3.87 -7.51 -4.66
C TYR A 5 -5.10 -7.00 -3.91
N ASP A 6 -6.01 -6.36 -4.64
CA ASP A 6 -7.24 -5.83 -4.03
C ASP A 6 -8.14 -6.92 -3.44
N SER A 7 -8.23 -8.09 -4.09
CA SER A 7 -9.04 -9.20 -3.56
C SER A 7 -8.49 -9.76 -2.24
N LEU A 8 -7.17 -9.71 -2.04
CA LEU A 8 -6.52 -10.12 -0.79
C LEU A 8 -6.59 -9.03 0.27
N MET A 9 -6.47 -7.76 -0.14
CA MET A 9 -6.48 -6.61 0.77
C MET A 9 -7.88 -6.23 1.26
N LEU A 10 -8.93 -6.51 0.47
CA LEU A 10 -10.31 -6.07 0.68
C LEU A 10 -11.30 -7.25 0.54
N PRO A 11 -11.08 -8.37 1.26
CA PRO A 11 -11.81 -9.61 1.03
C PRO A 11 -13.30 -9.54 1.38
N ASP A 12 -13.72 -8.67 2.29
CA ASP A 12 -15.11 -8.47 2.69
C ASP A 12 -15.85 -7.44 1.82
N GLY A 13 -15.17 -6.91 0.80
CA GLY A 13 -15.73 -5.94 -0.12
C GLY A 13 -16.75 -6.54 -1.09
N MET A 14 -17.73 -5.73 -1.49
CA MET A 14 -18.64 -6.07 -2.59
C MET A 14 -17.83 -6.18 -3.89
N ALA A 15 -17.95 -7.32 -4.59
CA ALA A 15 -17.14 -7.63 -5.77
C ALA A 15 -17.10 -6.50 -6.82
N GLU A 16 -18.24 -5.87 -7.10
CA GLU A 16 -18.35 -4.75 -8.04
C GLU A 16 -17.49 -3.56 -7.59
N ARG A 17 -17.53 -3.21 -6.29
CA ARG A 17 -16.79 -2.09 -5.74
C ARG A 17 -15.29 -2.38 -5.62
N VAL A 18 -14.93 -3.62 -5.33
CA VAL A 18 -13.54 -4.08 -5.41
C VAL A 18 -13.03 -3.93 -6.86
N CYS A 19 -13.85 -4.29 -7.88
CA CYS A 19 -13.48 -4.06 -9.28
C CYS A 19 -13.27 -2.57 -9.61
N HIS A 20 -14.08 -1.66 -9.06
CA HIS A 20 -13.84 -0.22 -9.25
C HIS A 20 -12.48 0.20 -8.67
N HIS A 21 -12.14 -0.30 -7.46
CA HIS A 21 -10.86 0.01 -6.84
C HIS A 21 -9.68 -0.61 -7.61
N VAL A 22 -9.83 -1.85 -8.13
CA VAL A 22 -8.83 -2.48 -9.02
C VAL A 22 -8.55 -1.60 -10.25
N CYS A 23 -9.59 -1.06 -10.89
CA CYS A 23 -9.39 -0.18 -12.04
C CYS A 23 -8.61 1.09 -11.68
N LEU A 24 -8.92 1.68 -10.51
CA LEU A 24 -8.18 2.84 -10.02
C LEU A 24 -6.73 2.48 -9.69
N LEU A 25 -6.50 1.37 -8.97
CA LEU A 25 -5.17 0.89 -8.62
C LEU A 25 -4.33 0.60 -9.87
N SER A 26 -4.90 -0.08 -10.88
CA SER A 26 -4.20 -0.37 -12.12
C SER A 26 -3.74 0.90 -12.83
N ALA A 27 -4.62 1.91 -12.91
CA ALA A 27 -4.26 3.20 -13.47
C ALA A 27 -3.15 3.90 -12.67
N VAL A 28 -3.19 3.79 -11.34
CA VAL A 28 -2.18 4.37 -10.43
C VAL A 28 -0.82 3.67 -10.57
N VAL A 29 -0.79 2.34 -10.64
CA VAL A 29 0.45 1.56 -10.84
C VAL A 29 1.08 1.89 -12.19
N ASP A 30 0.28 1.99 -13.25
CA ASP A 30 0.75 2.40 -14.56
C ASP A 30 1.31 3.84 -14.52
N CYS A 31 0.65 4.74 -13.79
CA CYS A 31 1.13 6.12 -13.60
C CYS A 31 2.48 6.15 -12.87
N ASP A 32 2.68 5.35 -11.84
CA ASP A 32 3.95 5.27 -11.10
C ASP A 32 5.08 4.78 -12.00
N ASP A 33 4.86 3.69 -12.73
CA ASP A 33 5.85 3.14 -13.65
C ASP A 33 6.16 4.14 -14.81
N LEU A 34 5.15 4.86 -15.33
CA LEU A 34 5.32 5.83 -16.42
C LEU A 34 5.87 7.18 -15.95
N ALA A 35 5.56 7.61 -14.73
CA ALA A 35 6.10 8.85 -14.15
C ALA A 35 7.64 8.79 -14.01
N GLN A 36 8.20 7.61 -13.82
CA GLN A 36 9.64 7.39 -13.83
C GLN A 36 10.24 7.62 -15.22
N LEU A 37 9.47 7.39 -16.30
CA LEU A 37 9.89 7.56 -17.69
C LEU A 37 9.55 8.95 -18.23
N ASN A 38 8.45 9.56 -17.79
CA ASN A 38 7.97 10.87 -18.24
C ASN A 38 7.61 11.77 -17.05
N PRO A 39 8.45 12.75 -16.69
CA PRO A 39 8.26 13.61 -15.52
C PRO A 39 6.98 14.44 -15.49
N VAL A 40 6.40 14.74 -16.65
CA VAL A 40 5.18 15.58 -16.75
C VAL A 40 3.90 14.74 -16.79
N PHE A 41 4.01 13.44 -16.75
CA PHE A 41 2.87 12.53 -16.92
C PHE A 41 1.82 12.68 -15.79
N CYS A 42 2.27 12.69 -14.55
CA CYS A 42 1.37 12.89 -13.41
C CYS A 42 0.77 14.30 -13.40
N ASP A 43 1.54 15.32 -13.74
CA ASP A 43 1.05 16.71 -13.82
C ASP A 43 -0.08 16.83 -14.87
N GLN A 44 0.04 16.16 -16.00
CA GLN A 44 -0.99 16.11 -17.04
C GLN A 44 -2.29 15.47 -16.52
N ILE A 45 -2.19 14.35 -15.81
CA ILE A 45 -3.36 13.67 -15.22
C ILE A 45 -4.02 14.55 -14.17
N ILE A 46 -3.25 15.15 -13.28
CA ILE A 46 -3.76 16.05 -12.22
C ILE A 46 -4.43 17.28 -12.85
N ALA A 47 -3.87 17.82 -13.94
CA ALA A 47 -4.44 18.95 -14.66
C ALA A 47 -5.67 18.58 -15.52
N GLY A 48 -5.98 17.30 -15.67
CA GLY A 48 -7.07 16.84 -16.54
C GLY A 48 -6.77 16.98 -18.03
N ASP A 49 -5.49 16.89 -18.42
CA ASP A 49 -5.05 17.05 -19.81
C ASP A 49 -5.70 15.98 -20.72
N PRO A 50 -6.56 16.37 -21.67
CA PRO A 50 -7.27 15.41 -22.53
C PRO A 50 -6.37 14.67 -23.50
N ASP A 51 -5.16 15.18 -23.74
CA ASP A 51 -4.18 14.53 -24.64
C ASP A 51 -3.44 13.39 -23.93
N ASN A 52 -3.54 13.29 -22.58
CA ASN A 52 -3.01 12.16 -21.85
C ASN A 52 -4.02 10.99 -21.86
N PRO A 53 -3.66 9.79 -22.37
CA PRO A 53 -4.59 8.67 -22.56
C PRO A 53 -5.17 8.12 -21.25
N TYR A 54 -4.56 8.39 -20.11
CA TYR A 54 -5.04 7.94 -18.80
C TYR A 54 -6.03 8.92 -18.15
N THR A 55 -6.07 10.17 -18.57
CA THR A 55 -6.95 11.21 -17.97
C THR A 55 -8.42 10.82 -18.05
N GLY A 56 -8.90 10.43 -19.24
CA GLY A 56 -10.30 10.03 -19.43
C GLY A 56 -10.69 8.83 -18.55
N PRO A 57 -10.01 7.68 -18.65
CA PRO A 57 -10.28 6.52 -17.80
C PRO A 57 -10.23 6.81 -16.29
N ILE A 58 -9.32 7.64 -15.82
CA ILE A 58 -9.21 8.01 -14.40
C ILE A 58 -10.43 8.86 -13.98
N ILE A 59 -10.86 9.81 -14.80
CA ILE A 59 -12.06 10.60 -14.54
C ILE A 59 -13.30 9.69 -14.50
N ASP A 60 -13.45 8.78 -15.45
CA ASP A 60 -14.58 7.87 -15.52
C ASP A 60 -14.68 6.95 -14.30
N ILE A 61 -13.54 6.43 -13.82
CA ILE A 61 -13.55 5.60 -12.62
C ILE A 61 -13.87 6.41 -11.36
N TRP A 62 -13.38 7.66 -11.25
CA TRP A 62 -13.74 8.54 -10.13
C TRP A 62 -15.24 8.90 -10.14
N ASN A 63 -15.83 9.18 -11.29
CA ASN A 63 -17.28 9.41 -11.42
C ASN A 63 -18.08 8.16 -11.01
N THR A 64 -17.55 6.97 -11.32
CA THR A 64 -18.16 5.69 -10.92
C THR A 64 -18.09 5.50 -9.42
N ILE A 65 -16.94 5.77 -8.80
CA ILE A 65 -16.73 5.68 -7.35
C ILE A 65 -17.64 6.67 -6.62
N GLU A 66 -17.70 7.92 -7.08
CA GLU A 66 -18.59 8.96 -6.51
C GLU A 66 -20.05 8.51 -6.49
N LYS A 67 -20.54 8.02 -7.62
CA LYS A 67 -21.93 7.55 -7.77
C LYS A 67 -22.27 6.37 -6.87
N ASN A 68 -21.28 5.52 -6.55
CA ASN A 68 -21.45 4.29 -5.79
C ASN A 68 -20.95 4.40 -4.33
N ALA A 69 -20.45 5.55 -3.92
CA ALA A 69 -19.99 5.73 -2.54
C ALA A 69 -21.17 5.67 -1.54
N PRO A 70 -20.98 5.07 -0.35
CA PRO A 70 -22.03 5.00 0.66
C PRO A 70 -22.45 6.40 1.18
N SER A 71 -21.56 7.37 1.09
CA SER A 71 -21.82 8.78 1.37
C SER A 71 -20.80 9.68 0.69
N GLU A 72 -21.12 10.96 0.57
CA GLU A 72 -20.19 12.00 0.12
C GLU A 72 -18.93 12.03 1.00
N ALA A 73 -19.07 11.86 2.31
CA ALA A 73 -17.95 11.87 3.24
C ALA A 73 -16.94 10.75 2.95
N VAL A 74 -17.41 9.53 2.67
CA VAL A 74 -16.54 8.40 2.27
C VAL A 74 -15.85 8.68 0.94
N TYR A 75 -16.58 9.20 -0.05
CA TYR A 75 -16.01 9.59 -1.33
C TYR A 75 -14.87 10.61 -1.17
N GLN A 76 -15.13 11.68 -0.42
CA GLN A 76 -14.12 12.73 -0.23
C GLN A 76 -12.88 12.21 0.53
N ARG A 77 -13.06 11.41 1.58
CA ARG A 77 -11.92 10.79 2.29
C ARG A 77 -11.07 9.92 1.35
N LEU A 78 -11.70 9.10 0.51
CA LEU A 78 -10.98 8.24 -0.43
C LEU A 78 -10.22 9.06 -1.48
N ARG A 79 -10.88 10.08 -2.02
CA ARG A 79 -10.28 11.00 -3.00
C ARG A 79 -9.08 11.75 -2.43
N GLU A 80 -9.20 12.28 -1.21
CA GLU A 80 -8.11 12.99 -0.53
C GLU A 80 -6.88 12.10 -0.33
N ARG A 81 -7.04 10.83 0.05
CA ARG A 81 -5.90 9.90 0.22
C ARG A 81 -5.18 9.63 -1.09
N TRP A 82 -5.90 9.48 -2.20
CA TRP A 82 -5.29 9.33 -3.52
C TRP A 82 -4.64 10.61 -4.01
N GLN A 83 -5.25 11.77 -3.76
CA GLN A 83 -4.64 13.07 -4.10
C GLN A 83 -3.35 13.31 -3.30
N GLU A 84 -3.31 12.92 -2.03
CA GLU A 84 -2.11 12.96 -1.21
C GLU A 84 -0.98 12.12 -1.83
N TRP A 85 -1.29 10.91 -2.28
CA TRP A 85 -0.32 10.05 -2.95
C TRP A 85 0.24 10.70 -4.23
N PHE A 86 -0.62 11.18 -5.11
CA PHE A 86 -0.18 11.89 -6.33
C PHE A 86 0.70 13.11 -6.01
N GLY A 87 0.31 13.91 -5.03
CA GLY A 87 1.08 15.09 -4.60
C GLY A 87 2.45 14.73 -4.01
N PHE A 88 2.60 13.51 -3.47
CA PHE A 88 3.85 13.05 -2.87
C PHE A 88 4.89 12.56 -3.89
N LEU A 89 4.49 12.14 -5.07
CA LEU A 89 5.40 11.59 -6.09
C LEU A 89 6.58 12.54 -6.43
N GLU A 90 6.33 13.85 -6.50
CA GLU A 90 7.40 14.84 -6.73
C GLU A 90 8.36 14.98 -5.54
N ILE A 91 7.87 14.81 -4.32
CA ILE A 91 8.71 14.82 -3.10
C ILE A 91 9.61 13.60 -3.10
N GLU A 92 9.05 12.42 -3.35
CA GLU A 92 9.77 11.17 -3.45
C GLU A 92 10.85 11.20 -4.54
N LYS A 93 10.51 11.69 -5.72
CA LYS A 93 11.45 11.84 -6.84
C LYS A 93 12.64 12.74 -6.50
N LYS A 94 12.44 13.78 -5.68
CA LYS A 94 13.54 14.64 -5.20
C LYS A 94 14.41 13.88 -4.19
N ALA A 95 13.79 13.11 -3.29
CA ALA A 95 14.49 12.32 -2.29
C ALA A 95 15.35 11.21 -2.93
N ARG A 96 14.84 10.52 -3.96
CA ARG A 96 15.57 9.51 -4.74
C ARG A 96 16.85 10.02 -5.39
N LYS A 97 17.00 11.33 -5.58
CA LYS A 97 18.23 11.94 -6.13
C LYS A 97 19.38 12.02 -5.13
N LYS A 98 19.10 11.96 -3.81
CA LYS A 98 20.09 12.05 -2.72
C LYS A 98 19.72 11.10 -1.58
N PRO A 99 19.58 9.80 -1.85
CA PRO A 99 19.13 8.84 -0.85
C PRO A 99 20.09 8.72 0.33
N GLU A 100 21.39 9.04 0.12
CA GLU A 100 22.43 9.02 1.15
C GLU A 100 22.22 10.06 2.27
N SER A 101 21.38 11.05 2.03
CA SER A 101 21.05 12.08 3.03
C SER A 101 19.90 11.68 3.96
N LEU A 102 19.26 10.54 3.72
CA LEU A 102 18.08 10.08 4.45
C LEU A 102 18.48 9.02 5.47
N ASP A 103 18.05 9.20 6.70
CA ASP A 103 18.11 8.15 7.72
C ASP A 103 17.02 7.10 7.53
N VAL A 104 17.11 6.03 8.31
CA VAL A 104 16.16 4.89 8.22
C VAL A 104 14.73 5.33 8.48
N GLU A 105 14.51 6.16 9.50
CA GLU A 105 13.15 6.58 9.88
C GLU A 105 12.54 7.47 8.81
N THR A 106 13.31 8.40 8.26
CA THR A 106 12.88 9.25 7.14
C THR A 106 12.53 8.40 5.90
N CYS A 107 13.33 7.37 5.57
CA CYS A 107 13.01 6.44 4.49
C CYS A 107 11.66 5.74 4.73
N ILE A 108 11.42 5.23 5.95
CA ILE A 108 10.16 4.58 6.31
C ILE A 108 8.98 5.55 6.18
N GLN A 109 9.10 6.75 6.76
CA GLN A 109 8.04 7.76 6.70
C GLN A 109 7.70 8.18 5.27
N MET A 110 8.68 8.32 4.42
CA MET A 110 8.46 8.62 3.01
C MET A 110 7.76 7.47 2.30
N HIS A 111 8.22 6.24 2.52
CA HIS A 111 7.62 5.07 1.87
C HIS A 111 6.21 4.77 2.37
N VAL A 112 5.88 5.05 3.62
CA VAL A 112 4.50 4.99 4.15
C VAL A 112 3.53 5.82 3.30
N VAL A 113 3.97 6.93 2.74
CA VAL A 113 3.12 7.75 1.84
C VAL A 113 3.16 7.23 0.40
N SER A 114 4.36 6.92 -0.13
CA SER A 114 4.54 6.60 -1.55
C SER A 114 4.17 5.17 -1.94
N ALA A 115 4.10 4.23 -0.99
CA ALA A 115 3.75 2.84 -1.26
C ALA A 115 2.31 2.61 -1.76
N GLY A 116 1.46 3.66 -1.80
CA GLY A 116 0.09 3.57 -2.29
C GLY A 116 -0.87 2.80 -1.38
N ILE A 117 -0.49 2.55 -0.11
CA ILE A 117 -1.29 1.76 0.84
C ILE A 117 -2.23 2.66 1.67
N ARG A 118 -1.90 3.94 1.85
CA ARG A 118 -2.72 4.89 2.65
C ARG A 118 -4.19 5.03 2.23
N PRO A 119 -4.57 4.88 0.95
CA PRO A 119 -5.98 4.88 0.56
C PRO A 119 -6.79 3.66 1.05
N TYR A 120 -6.14 2.51 1.29
CA TYR A 120 -6.83 1.25 1.59
C TYR A 120 -7.69 1.27 2.85
N PRO A 121 -7.26 1.84 4.00
CA PRO A 121 -8.12 1.98 5.17
C PRO A 121 -9.45 2.70 4.89
N VAL A 122 -9.47 3.65 3.96
CA VAL A 122 -10.70 4.33 3.53
C VAL A 122 -11.42 3.51 2.45
N ALA A 123 -10.69 2.81 1.59
CA ALA A 123 -11.29 1.92 0.60
C ALA A 123 -12.14 0.82 1.24
N ILE A 124 -11.82 0.37 2.48
CA ILE A 124 -12.66 -0.56 3.25
C ILE A 124 -14.10 -0.03 3.37
N GLU A 125 -14.29 1.25 3.74
CA GLU A 125 -15.63 1.85 3.83
C GLU A 125 -16.35 1.80 2.48
N TYR A 126 -15.65 2.16 1.42
CA TYR A 126 -16.20 2.16 0.07
C TYR A 126 -16.61 0.77 -0.40
N VAL A 127 -15.72 -0.22 -0.31
CA VAL A 127 -15.99 -1.56 -0.83
C VAL A 127 -17.00 -2.34 0.01
N MET A 128 -17.09 -2.08 1.31
CA MET A 128 -18.08 -2.67 2.20
C MET A 128 -19.44 -1.97 2.15
N ASP A 129 -19.61 -0.89 1.40
CA ASP A 129 -20.82 -0.05 1.41
C ASP A 129 -21.22 0.39 2.82
N ILE A 130 -20.27 0.95 3.56
CA ILE A 130 -20.48 1.41 4.93
C ILE A 130 -19.94 2.83 5.12
N ASP A 131 -20.71 3.67 5.80
CA ASP A 131 -20.21 4.93 6.37
C ASP A 131 -20.21 4.76 7.88
N VAL A 132 -19.02 4.74 8.46
CA VAL A 132 -18.86 4.54 9.91
C VAL A 132 -19.00 5.86 10.70
N GLY A 133 -19.29 6.98 10.02
CA GLY A 133 -19.54 8.28 10.63
C GLY A 133 -18.38 8.75 11.51
N ASP A 134 -18.70 9.21 12.71
CA ASP A 134 -17.72 9.76 13.67
C ASP A 134 -16.73 8.70 14.20
N VAL A 135 -16.95 7.42 13.97
CA VAL A 135 -16.01 6.36 14.37
C VAL A 135 -14.65 6.56 13.72
N VAL A 136 -14.59 7.15 12.52
CA VAL A 136 -13.31 7.48 11.86
C VAL A 136 -12.44 8.45 12.66
N LEU A 137 -13.05 9.22 13.60
CA LEU A 137 -12.35 10.20 14.43
C LEU A 137 -11.82 9.59 15.74
N ASP A 138 -12.11 8.32 16.01
CA ASP A 138 -11.56 7.62 17.18
C ASP A 138 -10.04 7.50 17.05
N PRO A 139 -9.25 7.96 18.05
CA PRO A 139 -7.79 7.88 18.00
C PRO A 139 -7.24 6.47 17.78
N ASP A 140 -7.92 5.43 18.29
CA ASP A 140 -7.49 4.04 18.09
C ASP A 140 -7.83 3.54 16.68
N ILE A 141 -8.86 4.06 16.00
CA ILE A 141 -9.12 3.83 14.58
C ILE A 141 -8.03 4.51 13.73
N GLU A 142 -7.69 5.76 14.02
CA GLU A 142 -6.59 6.43 13.31
C GLU A 142 -5.26 5.69 13.53
N ARG A 143 -5.00 5.23 14.75
CA ARG A 143 -3.80 4.44 15.04
C ARG A 143 -3.79 3.10 14.28
N ALA A 144 -4.92 2.39 14.21
CA ALA A 144 -5.03 1.15 13.44
C ALA A 144 -4.75 1.38 11.93
N LYS A 145 -5.22 2.48 11.36
CA LYS A 145 -4.89 2.88 9.99
C LYS A 145 -3.38 3.09 9.81
N GLU A 146 -2.74 3.84 10.71
CA GLU A 146 -1.30 4.09 10.67
C GLU A 146 -0.50 2.78 10.79
N VAL A 147 -0.90 1.88 11.70
CA VAL A 147 -0.27 0.57 11.88
C VAL A 147 -0.38 -0.24 10.60
N ALA A 148 -1.59 -0.35 10.02
CA ALA A 148 -1.82 -1.11 8.78
C ALA A 148 -0.97 -0.59 7.62
N VAL A 149 -0.93 0.72 7.43
CA VAL A 149 -0.18 1.35 6.34
C VAL A 149 1.34 1.19 6.55
N THR A 150 1.83 1.41 7.78
CA THR A 150 3.26 1.26 8.10
C THR A 150 3.70 -0.19 7.92
N HIS A 151 2.90 -1.14 8.41
CA HIS A 151 3.16 -2.57 8.22
C HIS A 151 3.25 -2.91 6.73
N GLY A 152 2.26 -2.48 5.96
CA GLY A 152 2.22 -2.74 4.52
C GLY A 152 3.42 -2.19 3.77
N ALA A 153 3.86 -0.96 4.07
CA ALA A 153 5.04 -0.35 3.50
C ALA A 153 6.32 -1.14 3.85
N LEU A 154 6.49 -1.53 5.12
CA LEU A 154 7.66 -2.30 5.55
C LEU A 154 7.72 -3.71 4.93
N VAL A 155 6.58 -4.36 4.72
CA VAL A 155 6.52 -5.62 3.96
C VAL A 155 6.97 -5.38 2.53
N ASN A 156 6.45 -4.33 1.87
CA ASN A 156 6.88 -3.98 0.53
C ASN A 156 8.39 -3.75 0.46
N ASP A 157 8.97 -3.01 1.41
CA ASP A 157 10.41 -2.74 1.50
C ASP A 157 11.27 -4.01 1.51
N LEU A 158 10.85 -5.03 2.27
CA LEU A 158 11.57 -6.30 2.33
C LEU A 158 11.54 -7.06 0.99
N TYR A 159 10.36 -7.10 0.35
CA TYR A 159 10.18 -7.86 -0.89
C TYR A 159 10.69 -7.13 -2.12
N SER A 160 10.58 -5.80 -2.15
CA SER A 160 11.05 -4.95 -3.26
C SER A 160 12.56 -4.73 -3.25
N TYR A 161 13.21 -4.90 -2.08
CA TYR A 161 14.64 -4.61 -1.89
C TYR A 161 15.54 -5.14 -3.01
N ARG A 162 15.32 -6.40 -3.45
CA ARG A 162 16.11 -6.98 -4.55
C ARG A 162 15.91 -6.22 -5.86
N LYS A 163 14.65 -5.94 -6.24
CA LYS A 163 14.31 -5.19 -7.46
C LYS A 163 14.97 -3.81 -7.42
N GLU A 164 14.85 -3.13 -6.30
CA GLU A 164 15.36 -1.78 -6.09
C GLU A 164 16.88 -1.69 -6.08
N CYS A 165 17.56 -2.68 -5.51
CA CYS A 165 19.00 -2.81 -5.64
C CYS A 165 19.49 -2.77 -7.09
N PHE A 166 18.77 -3.44 -8.00
CA PHE A 166 19.15 -3.51 -9.41
C PHE A 166 18.86 -2.21 -10.16
N HIS A 167 17.88 -1.44 -9.72
CA HIS A 167 17.54 -0.15 -10.33
C HIS A 167 18.29 1.03 -9.69
N GLY A 168 19.12 0.77 -8.69
CA GLY A 168 19.87 1.83 -7.98
C GLY A 168 18.99 2.71 -7.10
N ASP A 169 17.80 2.22 -6.72
CA ASP A 169 16.89 2.92 -5.83
C ASP A 169 17.37 2.84 -4.37
N GLY A 170 17.76 3.96 -3.81
CA GLY A 170 18.30 4.04 -2.45
C GLY A 170 17.30 4.45 -1.39
N LEU A 171 16.01 4.61 -1.73
CA LEU A 171 15.01 5.09 -0.77
C LEU A 171 14.52 4.01 0.20
N ASN A 172 14.80 2.76 -0.06
CA ASN A 172 14.40 1.63 0.77
C ASN A 172 15.14 1.64 2.13
N PRO A 173 14.44 1.44 3.28
CA PRO A 173 15.05 1.44 4.61
C PRO A 173 16.09 0.35 4.82
N VAL A 174 16.03 -0.78 4.10
CA VAL A 174 17.10 -1.80 4.13
C VAL A 174 18.39 -1.23 3.58
N HIS A 175 18.33 -0.38 2.52
CA HIS A 175 19.51 0.33 2.01
C HIS A 175 20.04 1.34 3.02
N ALA A 176 19.19 2.08 3.72
CA ALA A 176 19.60 3.03 4.76
C ALA A 176 20.34 2.30 5.89
N LEU A 177 19.76 1.20 6.41
CA LEU A 177 20.43 0.36 7.42
C LEU A 177 21.78 -0.20 6.93
N ARG A 178 21.86 -0.59 5.66
CA ARG A 178 23.13 -1.05 5.08
C ARG A 178 24.20 0.06 5.04
N ARG A 179 23.81 1.30 4.78
CA ARG A 179 24.72 2.47 4.89
C ARG A 179 25.19 2.68 6.32
N ASP A 180 24.33 2.40 7.30
CA ASP A 180 24.64 2.47 8.74
C ASP A 180 25.42 1.24 9.26
N ASN A 181 26.06 0.49 8.36
CA ASN A 181 26.91 -0.68 8.63
C ASN A 181 26.19 -1.91 9.18
N TYR A 182 24.89 -2.00 9.09
CA TYR A 182 24.20 -3.28 9.36
C TYR A 182 24.58 -4.33 8.30
N SER A 183 24.69 -5.60 8.70
CA SER A 183 24.68 -6.70 7.73
C SER A 183 23.33 -6.75 7.03
N LEU A 184 23.22 -7.40 5.84
CA LEU A 184 21.92 -7.56 5.18
C LEU A 184 20.93 -8.28 6.10
N GLN A 185 21.34 -9.36 6.74
CA GLN A 185 20.49 -10.07 7.70
C GLN A 185 20.10 -9.17 8.88
N GLY A 186 21.04 -8.38 9.42
CA GLY A 186 20.75 -7.44 10.51
C GLY A 186 19.74 -6.35 10.13
N ALA A 187 19.79 -5.88 8.88
CA ALA A 187 18.80 -4.92 8.36
C ALA A 187 17.42 -5.57 8.21
N ILE A 188 17.36 -6.80 7.67
CA ILE A 188 16.11 -7.57 7.55
C ILE A 188 15.54 -7.85 8.94
N ASP A 189 16.35 -8.29 9.90
CA ASP A 189 15.93 -8.57 11.28
C ASP A 189 15.42 -7.30 12.00
N PHE A 190 15.97 -6.13 11.68
CA PHE A 190 15.52 -4.85 12.20
C PHE A 190 14.07 -4.55 11.72
N ILE A 191 13.84 -4.65 10.41
CA ILE A 191 12.51 -4.42 9.83
C ILE A 191 11.52 -5.48 10.33
N TYR A 192 11.93 -6.74 10.38
CA TYR A 192 11.08 -7.84 10.84
C TYR A 192 10.59 -7.63 12.29
N ARG A 193 11.47 -7.22 13.20
CA ARG A 193 11.05 -6.89 14.59
C ARG A 193 10.04 -5.74 14.66
N ARG A 194 10.14 -4.76 13.75
CA ARG A 194 9.11 -3.70 13.67
C ARG A 194 7.76 -4.25 13.18
N LEU A 195 7.78 -5.17 12.21
CA LEU A 195 6.56 -5.84 11.75
C LEU A 195 5.90 -6.63 12.87
N GLU A 196 6.66 -7.43 13.63
CA GLU A 196 6.14 -8.18 14.79
C GLU A 196 5.50 -7.25 15.85
N ALA A 197 6.11 -6.10 16.10
CA ALA A 197 5.56 -5.11 17.03
C ALA A 197 4.26 -4.49 16.51
N LEU A 198 4.17 -4.19 15.20
CA LEU A 198 2.96 -3.66 14.57
C LEU A 198 1.83 -4.69 14.54
N ASP A 199 2.13 -5.97 14.31
CA ASP A 199 1.14 -7.06 14.38
C ASP A 199 0.55 -7.21 15.80
N ALA A 200 1.39 -7.14 16.82
CA ALA A 200 0.94 -7.19 18.22
C ALA A 200 0.07 -5.96 18.55
N GLU A 201 0.50 -4.76 18.16
CA GLU A 201 -0.25 -3.53 18.37
C GLU A 201 -1.61 -3.56 17.65
N MET A 202 -1.67 -4.03 16.40
CA MET A 202 -2.93 -4.19 15.68
C MET A 202 -3.89 -5.11 16.41
N SER A 203 -3.40 -6.22 16.93
CA SER A 203 -4.23 -7.18 17.68
C SER A 203 -4.83 -6.56 18.94
N GLU A 204 -4.06 -5.73 19.66
CA GLU A 204 -4.54 -5.00 20.83
C GLU A 204 -5.58 -3.93 20.45
N LEU A 205 -5.32 -3.17 19.37
CA LEU A 205 -6.23 -2.14 18.88
C LEU A 205 -7.58 -2.74 18.47
N VAL A 206 -7.58 -3.80 17.68
CA VAL A 206 -8.81 -4.48 17.24
C VAL A 206 -9.60 -5.00 18.42
N GLY A 207 -8.95 -5.66 19.39
CA GLY A 207 -9.61 -6.12 20.62
C GLY A 207 -10.23 -4.98 21.44
N THR A 208 -9.53 -3.85 21.56
CA THR A 208 -10.00 -2.65 22.27
C THR A 208 -11.20 -2.03 21.55
N LEU A 209 -11.13 -1.88 20.24
CA LEU A 209 -12.19 -1.31 19.41
C LEU A 209 -13.44 -2.18 19.41
N HIS A 210 -13.32 -3.51 19.33
CA HIS A 210 -14.46 -4.44 19.49
C HIS A 210 -15.16 -4.27 20.84
N GLY A 211 -14.40 -4.15 21.93
CA GLY A 211 -14.95 -3.89 23.26
C GLY A 211 -15.67 -2.55 23.34
N ARG A 212 -15.06 -1.48 22.80
CA ARG A 212 -15.62 -0.12 22.80
C ARG A 212 -16.91 -0.03 22.01
N TYR A 213 -16.97 -0.68 20.85
CA TYR A 213 -18.09 -0.60 19.91
C TYR A 213 -19.05 -1.80 19.97
N ALA A 214 -18.97 -2.64 21.01
CA ALA A 214 -19.80 -3.84 21.16
C ALA A 214 -21.32 -3.59 21.10
N ARG A 215 -21.79 -2.36 21.36
CA ARG A 215 -23.19 -1.96 21.31
C ARG A 215 -23.48 -0.84 20.30
N HIS A 216 -22.58 -0.65 19.34
CA HIS A 216 -22.76 0.38 18.32
C HIS A 216 -23.93 0.03 17.39
N PRO A 217 -24.74 1.02 16.91
CA PRO A 217 -25.88 0.77 16.02
C PRO A 217 -25.56 0.02 14.73
N LEU A 218 -24.34 0.17 14.19
CA LEU A 218 -23.87 -0.59 13.02
C LEU A 218 -23.60 -2.08 13.32
N GLY A 219 -23.52 -2.46 14.62
CA GLY A 219 -23.42 -3.85 15.04
C GLY A 219 -22.25 -4.59 14.41
N GLU A 220 -22.54 -5.78 13.86
CA GLU A 220 -21.57 -6.68 13.22
C GLU A 220 -20.82 -6.04 12.06
N ARG A 221 -21.44 -5.16 11.31
CA ARG A 221 -20.79 -4.47 10.17
C ARG A 221 -19.65 -3.57 10.61
N LEU A 222 -19.76 -2.93 11.80
CA LEU A 222 -18.65 -2.15 12.34
C LEU A 222 -17.52 -3.04 12.83
N HIS A 223 -17.83 -4.21 13.41
CA HIS A 223 -16.82 -5.20 13.79
C HIS A 223 -16.08 -5.71 12.55
N GLN A 224 -16.78 -6.06 11.48
CA GLN A 224 -16.15 -6.46 10.21
C GLN A 224 -15.25 -5.35 9.64
N TYR A 225 -15.70 -4.08 9.69
CA TYR A 225 -14.87 -2.94 9.29
C TYR A 225 -13.57 -2.87 10.10
N ILE A 226 -13.63 -3.07 11.41
CA ILE A 226 -12.46 -3.07 12.29
C ILE A 226 -11.55 -4.26 11.98
N ASP A 227 -12.12 -5.46 11.76
CA ASP A 227 -11.36 -6.67 11.41
C ASP A 227 -10.63 -6.54 10.07
N ASN A 228 -11.16 -5.74 9.15
CA ASN A 228 -10.51 -5.50 7.85
C ASN A 228 -9.14 -4.83 7.96
N TYR A 229 -8.78 -4.20 9.07
CA TYR A 229 -7.39 -3.74 9.29
C TYR A 229 -6.41 -4.92 9.44
N HIS A 230 -6.80 -5.99 10.11
CA HIS A 230 -6.02 -7.24 10.13
C HIS A 230 -5.95 -7.91 8.75
N LEU A 231 -7.09 -7.99 8.05
CA LEU A 231 -7.16 -8.58 6.73
C LEU A 231 -6.31 -7.82 5.72
N LEU A 232 -6.23 -6.50 5.84
CA LEU A 232 -5.38 -5.63 5.05
C LEU A 232 -3.90 -6.00 5.21
N ILE A 233 -3.43 -6.15 6.46
CA ILE A 233 -2.06 -6.57 6.78
C ILE A 233 -1.77 -7.96 6.20
N ALA A 234 -2.64 -8.92 6.46
CA ALA A 234 -2.48 -10.30 6.02
C ALA A 234 -2.52 -10.43 4.49
N GLY A 235 -3.46 -9.75 3.84
CA GLY A 235 -3.62 -9.77 2.39
C GLY A 235 -2.42 -9.17 1.67
N ASN A 236 -1.89 -8.04 2.18
CA ASN A 236 -0.67 -7.44 1.66
C ASN A 236 0.52 -8.40 1.76
N ALA A 237 0.73 -9.03 2.91
CA ALA A 237 1.82 -9.99 3.11
C ALA A 237 1.67 -11.20 2.17
N GLN A 238 0.47 -11.75 2.04
CA GLN A 238 0.19 -12.87 1.16
C GLN A 238 0.44 -12.54 -0.31
N TRP A 239 -0.02 -11.37 -0.77
CA TRP A 239 0.24 -10.94 -2.15
C TRP A 239 1.73 -10.89 -2.46
N HIS A 240 2.54 -10.39 -1.52
CA HIS A 240 3.98 -10.31 -1.69
C HIS A 240 4.65 -11.70 -1.82
N LEU A 241 4.05 -12.75 -1.29
CA LEU A 241 4.50 -14.13 -1.49
C LEU A 241 4.10 -14.69 -2.86
N GLU A 242 2.95 -14.27 -3.39
CA GLU A 242 2.36 -14.83 -4.61
C GLU A 242 2.74 -14.08 -5.88
N THR A 243 3.05 -12.78 -5.77
CA THR A 243 3.24 -11.93 -6.96
C THR A 243 4.52 -12.26 -7.72
N PRO A 244 4.47 -12.37 -9.06
CA PRO A 244 5.68 -12.47 -9.88
C PRO A 244 6.49 -11.15 -9.94
N ARG A 245 5.94 -10.03 -9.45
CA ARG A 245 6.59 -8.71 -9.50
C ARG A 245 7.99 -8.70 -8.90
N TYR A 246 8.20 -9.45 -7.81
CA TYR A 246 9.49 -9.50 -7.08
C TYR A 246 10.30 -10.77 -7.33
N TYR A 247 9.67 -11.83 -7.82
CA TYR A 247 10.30 -13.13 -8.05
C TYR A 247 10.57 -13.45 -9.52
N GLY A 248 9.92 -12.72 -10.42
CA GLY A 248 10.04 -12.91 -11.85
C GLY A 248 8.91 -13.72 -12.49
N LYS A 249 8.87 -13.69 -13.82
CA LYS A 249 7.83 -14.35 -14.60
C LYS A 249 7.81 -15.86 -14.34
N GLY A 250 6.62 -16.41 -14.11
CA GLY A 250 6.43 -17.84 -13.87
C GLY A 250 6.58 -18.23 -12.39
N HIS A 251 6.79 -17.27 -11.48
CA HIS A 251 6.75 -17.56 -10.06
C HIS A 251 5.36 -18.08 -9.66
N LEU A 252 5.38 -19.20 -8.94
CA LEU A 252 4.21 -19.79 -8.29
C LEU A 252 4.60 -20.09 -6.85
N TRP A 253 3.91 -19.47 -5.90
CA TRP A 253 4.12 -19.78 -4.50
C TRP A 253 3.56 -21.17 -4.18
N ASP A 254 4.35 -22.02 -3.52
CA ASP A 254 3.99 -23.38 -3.18
C ASP A 254 3.18 -23.53 -1.87
N GLY A 255 2.76 -22.40 -1.28
CA GLY A 255 2.03 -22.35 -0.02
C GLY A 255 2.92 -22.53 1.22
N ARG A 256 4.25 -22.50 1.07
CA ARG A 256 5.20 -22.69 2.18
C ARG A 256 6.07 -21.46 2.38
N LEU A 257 6.30 -21.13 3.64
CA LEU A 257 7.29 -20.10 4.00
C LEU A 257 8.69 -20.74 4.03
N ALA A 258 9.57 -20.22 3.18
CA ALA A 258 10.97 -20.64 3.20
C ALA A 258 11.64 -20.16 4.49
N ARG A 259 12.30 -21.09 5.21
CA ARG A 259 13.08 -20.76 6.42
C ARG A 259 14.39 -20.00 6.08
N HIS A 260 14.91 -20.23 4.90
CA HIS A 260 16.13 -19.60 4.40
C HIS A 260 15.90 -19.19 2.94
N ILE A 261 16.19 -17.94 2.63
CA ILE A 261 16.21 -17.42 1.27
C ILE A 261 17.60 -16.89 0.95
N THR A 262 18.03 -17.06 -0.28
CA THR A 262 19.25 -16.42 -0.77
C THR A 262 18.86 -15.23 -1.62
N VAL A 263 19.17 -14.03 -1.14
CA VAL A 263 18.95 -12.81 -1.92
C VAL A 263 20.10 -12.63 -2.90
N GLN A 264 19.81 -12.75 -4.18
CA GLN A 264 20.80 -12.45 -5.22
C GLN A 264 20.90 -10.93 -5.41
N THR A 265 22.03 -10.36 -5.06
CA THR A 265 22.31 -8.92 -5.18
C THR A 265 23.06 -8.56 -6.47
N ARG A 266 23.35 -9.53 -7.34
CA ARG A 266 23.96 -9.31 -8.65
C ARG A 266 22.92 -9.59 -9.74
N GLN A 267 22.90 -8.70 -10.74
CA GLN A 267 22.06 -8.89 -11.92
C GLN A 267 22.51 -10.15 -12.65
N LEU A 268 21.65 -11.16 -12.69
CA LEU A 268 21.82 -12.23 -13.69
C LEU A 268 21.49 -11.66 -15.07
N PRO A 269 22.14 -12.12 -16.15
CA PRO A 269 21.72 -11.77 -17.49
C PRO A 269 20.23 -12.07 -17.61
N ILE A 270 19.42 -11.03 -17.84
CA ILE A 270 18.00 -11.20 -18.12
C ILE A 270 17.96 -11.65 -19.58
N ASP A 271 17.46 -12.86 -19.83
CA ASP A 271 17.06 -13.21 -21.17
C ASP A 271 16.08 -12.15 -21.67
N PRO A 272 16.31 -11.55 -22.84
CA PRO A 272 15.39 -10.55 -23.38
C PRO A 272 14.02 -11.19 -23.53
N LEU A 273 13.00 -10.55 -22.97
CA LEU A 273 11.59 -10.92 -23.09
C LEU A 273 11.12 -10.81 -24.53
#